data_080d4fc1a0014110106bf16c8b258e29
#
_entry.id   080d4fc1a0014110106bf16c8b258e29
#
_cell.length_a   1.000
_cell.length_b   1.000
_cell.length_c   1.000
_cell.angle_alpha   90.00
_cell.angle_beta   90.00
_cell.angle_gamma   90.00
#
_symmetry.space_group_name_H-M   'P 1'
#
loop_
_entity.id
_entity.type
_entity.pdbx_description
1 polymer ?
#
loop_
_entity_poly.entity_id
_entity_poly.type
_entity_poly.pdbx_seq_one_letter_code
_entity_poly.pdbx_strand_id
1 'polypeptide(L)'
;MSDPPAPIRARDVLWRFGPMVYLPTVLFALGEGAVIPLIPVIAAQLGADVAGAALVASALVVGQLAGNLPAGWAVARFGERITMAVAGTLALLGVAGMIVAPVLGVFAASVLLIGVCAAAFGLARHSFMTTRVPLSFRSRGMSLLGGTFRLGMFVGPFVAAALLAAFGDEHAAIWFFGVCLLATVLLVVFAADPEQLFSAVETDAESDAAAEKTR
;
A
#
# COMPACT_ATOMS: atom_id res chain seq x y z
N MET A 1 -44.93 0.92 17.16
CA MET A 1 -43.90 -0.16 17.07
C MET A 1 -43.01 0.25 15.91
N SER A 2 -41.98 1.06 16.20
CA SER A 2 -41.04 1.54 15.20
C SER A 2 -40.11 0.37 14.83
N ASP A 3 -39.93 0.14 13.54
CA ASP A 3 -38.98 -0.85 13.04
C ASP A 3 -37.58 -0.55 13.60
N PRO A 4 -36.84 -1.56 14.08
CA PRO A 4 -35.46 -1.36 14.52
C PRO A 4 -34.67 -0.80 13.36
N PRO A 5 -33.71 0.13 13.61
CA PRO A 5 -32.88 0.72 12.57
C PRO A 5 -32.22 -0.38 11.77
N ALA A 6 -32.25 -0.25 10.43
CA ALA A 6 -31.74 -1.27 9.53
C ALA A 6 -30.27 -1.59 9.86
N PRO A 7 -29.90 -2.87 10.02
CA PRO A 7 -28.55 -3.23 10.41
C PRO A 7 -27.56 -2.68 9.38
N ILE A 8 -26.55 -1.93 9.86
CA ILE A 8 -25.46 -1.39 9.02
C ILE A 8 -24.84 -2.57 8.27
N ARG A 9 -24.99 -2.59 6.95
CA ARG A 9 -24.51 -3.70 6.14
C ARG A 9 -22.97 -3.64 6.08
N ALA A 10 -22.31 -4.76 6.34
CA ALA A 10 -20.87 -4.90 6.26
C ALA A 10 -20.28 -4.35 4.94
N ARG A 11 -21.05 -4.45 3.86
CA ARG A 11 -20.72 -3.92 2.53
C ARG A 11 -20.54 -2.39 2.56
N ASP A 12 -21.42 -1.67 3.22
CA ASP A 12 -21.40 -0.20 3.23
C ASP A 12 -20.23 0.34 4.05
N VAL A 13 -19.90 -0.33 5.16
CA VAL A 13 -18.72 -0.04 5.98
C VAL A 13 -17.44 -0.30 5.20
N LEU A 14 -17.32 -1.46 4.54
CA LEU A 14 -16.12 -1.83 3.79
C LEU A 14 -15.90 -0.94 2.56
N TRP A 15 -16.96 -0.53 1.85
CA TRP A 15 -16.87 0.38 0.71
C TRP A 15 -16.46 1.80 1.12
N ARG A 16 -16.83 2.26 2.31
CA ARG A 16 -16.37 3.57 2.83
C ARG A 16 -14.85 3.63 3.05
N PHE A 17 -14.23 2.50 3.41
CA PHE A 17 -12.75 2.40 3.52
C PHE A 17 -12.04 2.11 2.18
N GLY A 18 -12.81 1.83 1.14
CA GLY A 18 -12.29 1.43 -0.18
C GLY A 18 -11.24 2.38 -0.73
N PRO A 19 -11.56 3.68 -0.91
CA PRO A 19 -10.64 4.65 -1.51
C PRO A 19 -9.38 4.88 -0.67
N MET A 20 -9.46 4.76 0.65
CA MET A 20 -8.37 5.12 1.55
C MET A 20 -7.41 3.97 1.86
N VAL A 21 -7.88 2.73 1.85
CA VAL A 21 -7.05 1.58 2.26
C VAL A 21 -6.91 0.55 1.15
N TYR A 22 -8.01 0.14 0.53
CA TYR A 22 -7.97 -0.94 -0.47
C TYR A 22 -7.37 -0.48 -1.79
N LEU A 23 -7.74 0.72 -2.29
CA LEU A 23 -7.21 1.24 -3.54
C LEU A 23 -5.71 1.55 -3.48
N PRO A 24 -5.18 2.26 -2.45
CA PRO A 24 -3.74 2.40 -2.26
C PRO A 24 -3.01 1.05 -2.15
N THR A 25 -3.63 0.06 -1.48
CA THR A 25 -3.07 -1.29 -1.35
C THR A 25 -2.94 -1.99 -2.69
N VAL A 26 -3.99 -1.95 -3.53
CA VAL A 26 -3.94 -2.55 -4.89
C VAL A 26 -2.89 -1.87 -5.74
N LEU A 27 -2.86 -0.53 -5.77
CA LEU A 27 -1.91 0.23 -6.58
C LEU A 27 -0.47 -0.05 -6.17
N PHE A 28 -0.19 -0.02 -4.86
CA PHE A 28 1.14 -0.34 -4.34
C PHE A 28 1.56 -1.76 -4.73
N ALA A 29 0.70 -2.74 -4.46
CA ALA A 29 0.98 -4.15 -4.75
C ALA A 29 1.10 -4.44 -6.25
N LEU A 30 0.32 -3.77 -7.08
CA LEU A 30 0.37 -3.90 -8.54
C LEU A 30 1.71 -3.40 -9.09
N GLY A 31 2.15 -2.22 -8.64
CA GLY A 31 3.43 -1.66 -9.05
C GLY A 31 4.63 -2.46 -8.52
N GLU A 32 4.62 -2.84 -7.24
CA GLU A 32 5.67 -3.67 -6.64
C GLU A 32 5.75 -5.03 -7.36
N GLY A 33 4.60 -5.69 -7.58
CA GLY A 33 4.51 -6.95 -8.31
C GLY A 33 5.02 -6.88 -9.75
N ALA A 34 4.84 -5.74 -10.42
CA ALA A 34 5.36 -5.52 -11.77
C ALA A 34 6.89 -5.43 -11.80
N VAL A 35 7.51 -4.86 -10.77
CA VAL A 35 8.96 -4.62 -10.72
C VAL A 35 9.74 -5.82 -10.21
N ILE A 36 9.21 -6.59 -9.26
CA ILE A 36 9.91 -7.72 -8.62
C ILE A 36 10.59 -8.66 -9.64
N PRO A 37 9.93 -9.17 -10.68
CA PRO A 37 10.58 -10.10 -11.63
C PRO A 37 11.66 -9.43 -12.48
N LEU A 38 11.67 -8.11 -12.60
CA LEU A 38 12.63 -7.36 -13.40
C LEU A 38 13.88 -6.97 -12.61
N ILE A 39 13.84 -7.00 -11.27
CA ILE A 39 15.01 -6.67 -10.44
C ILE A 39 16.27 -7.47 -10.86
N PRO A 40 16.24 -8.81 -10.95
CA PRO A 40 17.41 -9.57 -11.34
C PRO A 40 17.81 -9.32 -12.82
N VAL A 41 16.87 -9.03 -13.69
CA VAL A 41 17.13 -8.72 -15.12
C VAL A 41 17.94 -7.43 -15.24
N ILE A 42 17.47 -6.37 -14.58
CA ILE A 42 18.15 -5.06 -14.59
C ILE A 42 19.51 -5.14 -13.87
N ALA A 43 19.59 -5.90 -12.77
CA ALA A 43 20.87 -6.12 -12.09
C ALA A 43 21.90 -6.79 -13.01
N ALA A 44 21.49 -7.76 -13.83
CA ALA A 44 22.37 -8.40 -14.81
C ALA A 44 22.82 -7.43 -15.91
N GLN A 45 21.95 -6.52 -16.37
CA GLN A 45 22.31 -5.46 -17.32
C GLN A 45 23.32 -4.46 -16.72
N LEU A 46 23.29 -4.26 -15.40
CA LEU A 46 24.28 -3.45 -14.66
C LEU A 46 25.57 -4.24 -14.32
N GLY A 47 25.76 -5.41 -14.93
CA GLY A 47 26.96 -6.21 -14.82
C GLY A 47 26.99 -7.20 -13.65
N ALA A 48 25.86 -7.48 -13.00
CA ALA A 48 25.80 -8.52 -11.99
C ALA A 48 25.83 -9.92 -12.64
N ASP A 49 26.60 -10.82 -12.05
CA ASP A 49 26.45 -12.25 -12.31
C ASP A 49 25.17 -12.81 -11.67
N VAL A 50 24.89 -14.09 -11.88
CA VAL A 50 23.68 -14.73 -11.34
C VAL A 50 23.57 -14.61 -9.81
N ALA A 51 24.70 -14.74 -9.10
CA ALA A 51 24.76 -14.62 -7.64
C ALA A 51 24.50 -13.16 -7.21
N GLY A 52 25.11 -12.19 -7.86
CA GLY A 52 24.91 -10.77 -7.63
C GLY A 52 23.48 -10.33 -7.90
N ALA A 53 22.87 -10.78 -9.01
CA ALA A 53 21.49 -10.48 -9.34
C ALA A 53 20.51 -11.05 -8.28
N ALA A 54 20.77 -12.27 -7.78
CA ALA A 54 20.00 -12.86 -6.69
C ALA A 54 20.15 -12.08 -5.37
N LEU A 55 21.37 -11.60 -5.05
CA LEU A 55 21.60 -10.76 -3.87
C LEU A 55 20.84 -9.42 -3.98
N VAL A 56 20.86 -8.78 -5.14
CA VAL A 56 20.08 -7.55 -5.36
C VAL A 56 18.58 -7.80 -5.22
N ALA A 57 18.06 -8.88 -5.78
CA ALA A 57 16.66 -9.24 -5.60
C ALA A 57 16.33 -9.51 -4.12
N SER A 58 17.24 -10.14 -3.36
CA SER A 58 17.10 -10.37 -1.93
C SER A 58 17.11 -9.09 -1.10
N ALA A 59 17.71 -8.00 -1.60
CA ALA A 59 17.75 -6.71 -0.91
C ALA A 59 16.33 -6.16 -0.61
N LEU A 60 15.34 -6.48 -1.46
CA LEU A 60 13.93 -6.12 -1.20
C LEU A 60 13.44 -6.75 0.10
N VAL A 61 13.64 -8.05 0.27
CA VAL A 61 13.20 -8.81 1.45
C VAL A 61 13.99 -8.40 2.69
N VAL A 62 15.30 -8.17 2.55
CA VAL A 62 16.15 -7.65 3.63
C VAL A 62 15.67 -6.27 4.06
N GLY A 63 15.33 -5.41 3.11
CA GLY A 63 14.73 -4.10 3.38
C GLY A 63 13.40 -4.21 4.12
N GLN A 64 12.52 -5.11 3.70
CA GLN A 64 11.25 -5.37 4.39
C GLN A 64 11.49 -5.85 5.84
N LEU A 65 12.42 -6.76 6.04
CA LEU A 65 12.76 -7.26 7.38
C LEU A 65 13.30 -6.14 8.26
N ALA A 66 14.29 -5.39 7.78
CA ALA A 66 14.90 -4.27 8.50
C ALA A 66 13.90 -3.12 8.76
N GLY A 67 12.99 -2.90 7.82
CA GLY A 67 11.98 -1.85 7.89
C GLY A 67 10.89 -2.07 8.94
N ASN A 68 10.64 -3.31 9.37
CA ASN A 68 9.55 -3.59 10.32
C ASN A 68 9.72 -2.89 11.69
N LEU A 69 10.94 -2.83 12.22
CA LEU A 69 11.19 -2.17 13.50
C LEU A 69 10.96 -0.65 13.45
N PRO A 70 11.62 0.11 12.52
CA PRO A 70 11.36 1.54 12.40
C PRO A 70 9.91 1.85 11.98
N ALA A 71 9.27 0.98 11.20
CA ALA A 71 7.87 1.12 10.84
C ALA A 71 6.94 1.05 12.05
N GLY A 72 7.16 0.10 12.97
CA GLY A 72 6.39 -0.01 14.22
C GLY A 72 6.51 1.25 15.07
N TRP A 73 7.73 1.77 15.22
CA TRP A 73 7.97 3.03 15.92
C TRP A 73 7.30 4.22 15.21
N ALA A 74 7.40 4.31 13.90
CA ALA A 74 6.80 5.40 13.12
C ALA A 74 5.27 5.39 13.24
N VAL A 75 4.63 4.24 13.13
CA VAL A 75 3.17 4.09 13.30
C VAL A 75 2.75 4.51 14.72
N ALA A 76 3.47 4.06 15.75
CA ALA A 76 3.18 4.41 17.14
C ALA A 76 3.38 5.91 17.43
N ARG A 77 4.34 6.57 16.77
CA ARG A 77 4.71 7.96 17.01
C ARG A 77 3.94 8.97 16.18
N PHE A 78 3.70 8.68 14.92
CA PHE A 78 3.14 9.61 13.92
C PHE A 78 1.76 9.17 13.40
N GLY A 79 1.32 7.96 13.73
CA GLY A 79 0.07 7.38 13.24
C GLY A 79 0.19 6.76 11.85
N GLU A 80 -0.88 6.07 11.46
CA GLU A 80 -0.91 5.24 10.27
C GLU A 80 -0.82 6.07 8.98
N ARG A 81 -1.58 7.17 8.88
CA ARG A 81 -1.68 8.00 7.68
C ARG A 81 -0.36 8.67 7.32
N ILE A 82 0.30 9.29 8.30
CA ILE A 82 1.59 9.94 8.09
C ILE A 82 2.65 8.91 7.71
N THR A 83 2.66 7.75 8.38
CA THR A 83 3.61 6.67 8.08
C THR A 83 3.41 6.15 6.64
N MET A 84 2.15 5.95 6.18
CA MET A 84 1.87 5.55 4.81
C MET A 84 2.30 6.61 3.79
N ALA A 85 2.02 7.89 4.04
CA ALA A 85 2.41 8.98 3.15
C ALA A 85 3.93 9.12 3.04
N VAL A 86 4.64 9.08 4.16
CA VAL A 86 6.11 9.15 4.20
C VAL A 86 6.72 7.93 3.51
N ALA A 87 6.24 6.72 3.83
CA ALA A 87 6.71 5.50 3.20
C ALA A 87 6.52 5.53 1.68
N GLY A 88 5.34 5.96 1.20
CA GLY A 88 5.06 6.10 -0.23
C GLY A 88 5.98 7.14 -0.91
N THR A 89 6.22 8.28 -0.26
CA THR A 89 7.11 9.32 -0.78
C THR A 89 8.57 8.86 -0.83
N LEU A 90 9.05 8.16 0.21
CA LEU A 90 10.39 7.57 0.21
C LEU A 90 10.52 6.44 -0.82
N ALA A 91 9.45 5.66 -1.04
CA ALA A 91 9.44 4.65 -2.10
C ALA A 91 9.55 5.30 -3.50
N LEU A 92 8.96 6.48 -3.74
CA LEU A 92 9.16 7.24 -4.98
C LEU A 92 10.63 7.63 -5.19
N LEU A 93 11.35 8.01 -4.12
CA LEU A 93 12.80 8.24 -4.21
C LEU A 93 13.55 6.95 -4.55
N GLY A 94 13.13 5.81 -3.98
CA GLY A 94 13.68 4.50 -4.35
C GLY A 94 13.45 4.17 -5.83
N VAL A 95 12.24 4.41 -6.34
CA VAL A 95 11.92 4.22 -7.77
C VAL A 95 12.76 5.16 -8.66
N ALA A 96 12.87 6.42 -8.30
CA ALA A 96 13.72 7.37 -9.02
C ALA A 96 15.19 6.90 -9.01
N GLY A 97 15.68 6.40 -7.88
CA GLY A 97 17.01 5.81 -7.77
C GLY A 97 17.19 4.58 -8.67
N MET A 98 16.19 3.72 -8.83
CA MET A 98 16.24 2.59 -9.77
C MET A 98 16.33 3.06 -11.23
N ILE A 99 15.59 4.12 -11.60
CA ILE A 99 15.56 4.65 -12.97
C ILE A 99 16.92 5.25 -13.36
N VAL A 100 17.53 5.99 -12.45
CA VAL A 100 18.80 6.71 -12.74
C VAL A 100 20.05 5.94 -12.32
N ALA A 101 19.93 4.70 -11.84
CA ALA A 101 21.03 3.94 -11.28
C ALA A 101 22.18 3.76 -12.28
N PRO A 102 23.35 4.41 -12.08
CA PRO A 102 24.48 4.28 -12.99
C PRO A 102 25.32 3.01 -12.71
N VAL A 103 25.15 2.44 -11.54
CA VAL A 103 25.90 1.27 -11.04
C VAL A 103 25.04 0.37 -10.18
N LEU A 104 25.41 -0.91 -10.12
CA LEU A 104 24.69 -1.95 -9.39
C LEU A 104 24.44 -1.58 -7.91
N GLY A 105 25.39 -0.93 -7.25
CA GLY A 105 25.28 -0.53 -5.84
C GLY A 105 24.14 0.46 -5.58
N VAL A 106 23.95 1.44 -6.47
CA VAL A 106 22.85 2.42 -6.39
C VAL A 106 21.50 1.72 -6.62
N PHE A 107 21.45 0.82 -7.61
CA PHE A 107 20.26 0.03 -7.88
C PHE A 107 19.87 -0.85 -6.68
N ALA A 108 20.83 -1.58 -6.09
CA ALA A 108 20.62 -2.41 -4.91
C ALA A 108 20.15 -1.61 -3.68
N ALA A 109 20.75 -0.43 -3.44
CA ALA A 109 20.33 0.47 -2.37
C ALA A 109 18.89 0.97 -2.57
N SER A 110 18.51 1.26 -3.82
CA SER A 110 17.15 1.67 -4.18
C SER A 110 16.13 0.56 -3.95
N VAL A 111 16.47 -0.68 -4.33
CA VAL A 111 15.64 -1.88 -4.07
C VAL A 111 15.47 -2.11 -2.57
N LEU A 112 16.54 -1.99 -1.79
CA LEU A 112 16.50 -2.11 -0.32
C LEU A 112 15.62 -1.03 0.29
N LEU A 113 15.73 0.22 -0.15
CA LEU A 113 14.89 1.33 0.30
C LEU A 113 13.40 1.07 0.02
N ILE A 114 13.07 0.57 -1.18
CA ILE A 114 11.70 0.18 -1.52
C ILE A 114 11.21 -0.90 -0.56
N GLY A 115 12.04 -1.89 -0.22
CA GLY A 115 11.70 -2.91 0.76
C GLY A 115 11.37 -2.33 2.14
N VAL A 116 12.19 -1.41 2.65
CA VAL A 116 11.92 -0.70 3.92
C VAL A 116 10.59 0.04 3.87
N CYS A 117 10.33 0.75 2.77
CA CYS A 117 9.08 1.48 2.57
C CYS A 117 7.86 0.55 2.45
N ALA A 118 8.02 -0.59 1.79
CA ALA A 118 6.97 -1.61 1.67
C ALA A 118 6.56 -2.17 3.04
N ALA A 119 7.54 -2.42 3.93
CA ALA A 119 7.27 -2.83 5.30
C ALA A 119 6.50 -1.75 6.08
N ALA A 120 6.93 -0.50 5.99
CA ALA A 120 6.28 0.62 6.68
C ALA A 120 4.84 0.84 6.18
N PHE A 121 4.65 0.84 4.86
CA PHE A 121 3.33 0.94 4.25
C PHE A 121 2.42 -0.25 4.64
N GLY A 122 2.97 -1.46 4.60
CA GLY A 122 2.28 -2.69 5.00
C GLY A 122 1.83 -2.66 6.45
N LEU A 123 2.72 -2.31 7.37
CA LEU A 123 2.43 -2.27 8.80
C LEU A 123 1.39 -1.19 9.12
N ALA A 124 1.54 0.02 8.56
CA ALA A 124 0.62 1.13 8.79
C ALA A 124 -0.81 0.80 8.34
N ARG A 125 -1.01 0.19 7.17
CA ARG A 125 -2.34 -0.23 6.70
C ARG A 125 -2.95 -1.35 7.54
N HIS A 126 -2.14 -2.30 8.06
CA HIS A 126 -2.62 -3.34 8.98
C HIS A 126 -3.02 -2.74 10.33
N SER A 127 -2.21 -1.82 10.87
CA SER A 127 -2.53 -1.06 12.08
C SER A 127 -3.86 -0.32 11.90
N PHE A 128 -4.03 0.41 10.80
CA PHE A 128 -5.27 1.12 10.51
C PHE A 128 -6.50 0.19 10.56
N MET A 129 -6.41 -1.00 9.95
CA MET A 129 -7.50 -1.98 9.97
C MET A 129 -7.82 -2.48 11.39
N THR A 130 -6.80 -2.62 12.24
CA THR A 130 -6.99 -3.13 13.60
C THR A 130 -7.47 -2.05 14.58
N THR A 131 -7.13 -0.78 14.35
CA THR A 131 -7.48 0.32 15.23
C THR A 131 -8.81 0.99 14.86
N ARG A 132 -9.11 1.11 13.56
CA ARG A 132 -10.23 1.92 13.05
C ARG A 132 -11.45 1.11 12.62
N VAL A 133 -11.32 -0.19 12.35
CA VAL A 133 -12.47 -1.03 11.94
C VAL A 133 -13.10 -1.68 13.15
N PRO A 134 -14.45 -1.59 13.32
CA PRO A 134 -15.16 -2.27 14.40
C PRO A 134 -14.89 -3.77 14.44
N LEU A 135 -14.82 -4.35 15.65
CA LEU A 135 -14.46 -5.76 15.87
C LEU A 135 -15.30 -6.74 15.03
N SER A 136 -16.60 -6.45 14.86
CA SER A 136 -17.54 -7.28 14.08
C SER A 136 -17.18 -7.38 12.57
N PHE A 137 -16.46 -6.40 12.03
CA PHE A 137 -16.10 -6.35 10.60
C PHE A 137 -14.60 -6.53 10.34
N ARG A 138 -13.78 -6.55 11.41
CA ARG A 138 -12.31 -6.59 11.32
C ARG A 138 -11.78 -7.80 10.55
N SER A 139 -12.32 -9.00 10.81
CA SER A 139 -11.88 -10.22 10.11
C SER A 139 -12.15 -10.14 8.59
N ARG A 140 -13.33 -9.65 8.20
CA ARG A 140 -13.66 -9.46 6.76
C ARG A 140 -12.81 -8.37 6.13
N GLY A 141 -12.59 -7.26 6.83
CA GLY A 141 -11.71 -6.17 6.38
C GLY A 141 -10.28 -6.64 6.15
N MET A 142 -9.72 -7.40 7.08
CA MET A 142 -8.38 -7.99 6.97
C MET A 142 -8.27 -9.00 5.84
N SER A 143 -9.28 -9.86 5.65
CA SER A 143 -9.32 -10.81 4.53
C SER A 143 -9.36 -10.08 3.18
N LEU A 144 -10.17 -9.02 3.07
CA LEU A 144 -10.25 -8.22 1.85
C LEU A 144 -8.93 -7.48 1.59
N LEU A 145 -8.30 -6.93 2.64
CA LEU A 145 -7.01 -6.27 2.54
C LEU A 145 -5.93 -7.23 2.02
N GLY A 146 -5.86 -8.44 2.59
CA GLY A 146 -4.93 -9.48 2.13
C GLY A 146 -5.24 -9.96 0.71
N GLY A 147 -6.51 -10.08 0.34
CA GLY A 147 -6.96 -10.46 -0.99
C GLY A 147 -6.60 -9.41 -2.05
N THR A 148 -6.86 -8.15 -1.77
CA THR A 148 -6.53 -7.03 -2.69
C THR A 148 -5.02 -6.89 -2.91
N PHE A 149 -4.21 -7.08 -1.85
CA PHE A 149 -2.77 -7.09 -1.97
C PHE A 149 -2.27 -8.24 -2.87
N ARG A 150 -2.75 -9.47 -2.62
CA ARG A 150 -2.39 -10.64 -3.42
C ARG A 150 -2.83 -10.50 -4.87
N LEU A 151 -3.99 -9.91 -5.11
CA LEU A 151 -4.47 -9.64 -6.47
C LEU A 151 -3.54 -8.67 -7.20
N GLY A 152 -3.11 -7.58 -6.57
CA GLY A 152 -2.13 -6.66 -7.14
C GLY A 152 -0.81 -7.35 -7.46
N MET A 153 -0.27 -8.12 -6.51
CA MET A 153 0.96 -8.89 -6.69
C MET A 153 0.86 -9.94 -7.80
N PHE A 154 -0.31 -10.57 -7.97
CA PHE A 154 -0.55 -11.54 -9.04
C PHE A 154 -0.66 -10.87 -10.41
N VAL A 155 -1.36 -9.76 -10.51
CA VAL A 155 -1.57 -9.05 -11.79
C VAL A 155 -0.32 -8.29 -12.23
N GLY A 156 0.49 -7.80 -11.28
CA GLY A 156 1.69 -7.00 -11.53
C GLY A 156 2.61 -7.57 -12.62
N PRO A 157 3.06 -8.83 -12.53
CA PRO A 157 3.96 -9.43 -13.53
C PRO A 157 3.35 -9.47 -14.95
N PHE A 158 2.05 -9.63 -15.09
CA PHE A 158 1.37 -9.58 -16.40
C PHE A 158 1.36 -8.17 -16.98
N VAL A 159 1.20 -7.15 -16.12
CA VAL A 159 1.34 -5.74 -16.54
C VAL A 159 2.77 -5.46 -16.97
N ALA A 160 3.77 -5.93 -16.22
CA ALA A 160 5.18 -5.79 -16.59
C ALA A 160 5.47 -6.44 -17.96
N ALA A 161 4.98 -7.66 -18.19
CA ALA A 161 5.14 -8.36 -19.47
C ALA A 161 4.47 -7.60 -20.62
N ALA A 162 3.27 -7.06 -20.42
CA ALA A 162 2.58 -6.24 -21.41
C ALA A 162 3.32 -4.93 -21.72
N LEU A 163 3.86 -4.27 -20.69
CA LEU A 163 4.65 -3.05 -20.87
C LEU A 163 5.97 -3.33 -21.61
N LEU A 164 6.64 -4.43 -21.25
CA LEU A 164 7.86 -4.86 -21.96
C LEU A 164 7.57 -5.18 -23.42
N ALA A 165 6.46 -5.86 -23.71
CA ALA A 165 6.05 -6.17 -25.09
C ALA A 165 5.69 -4.91 -25.90
N ALA A 166 5.10 -3.90 -25.24
CA ALA A 166 4.68 -2.67 -25.91
C ALA A 166 5.82 -1.67 -26.13
N PHE A 167 6.74 -1.54 -25.17
CA PHE A 167 7.79 -0.50 -25.18
C PHE A 167 9.20 -1.06 -25.44
N GLY A 168 9.40 -2.37 -25.29
CA GLY A 168 10.71 -3.01 -25.46
C GLY A 168 11.76 -2.64 -24.41
N ASP A 169 11.34 -2.04 -23.28
CA ASP A 169 12.22 -1.53 -22.23
C ASP A 169 11.68 -1.93 -20.84
N GLU A 170 12.53 -2.53 -20.03
CA GLU A 170 12.21 -2.92 -18.65
C GLU A 170 11.93 -1.72 -17.74
N HIS A 171 12.49 -0.55 -18.06
CA HIS A 171 12.27 0.69 -17.32
C HIS A 171 10.78 1.12 -17.37
N ALA A 172 10.02 0.71 -18.38
CA ALA A 172 8.59 1.00 -18.46
C ALA A 172 7.82 0.49 -17.23
N ALA A 173 8.19 -0.69 -16.70
CA ALA A 173 7.58 -1.23 -15.49
C ALA A 173 8.00 -0.45 -14.22
N ILE A 174 9.23 0.07 -14.16
CA ILE A 174 9.68 0.93 -13.05
C ILE A 174 8.91 2.26 -13.08
N TRP A 175 8.73 2.87 -14.25
CA TRP A 175 7.89 4.06 -14.41
C TRP A 175 6.43 3.79 -14.01
N PHE A 176 5.89 2.65 -14.41
CA PHE A 176 4.54 2.24 -13.99
C PHE A 176 4.43 2.14 -12.47
N PHE A 177 5.41 1.55 -11.80
CA PHE A 177 5.45 1.51 -10.33
C PHE A 177 5.49 2.93 -9.74
N GLY A 178 6.30 3.83 -10.31
CA GLY A 178 6.33 5.24 -9.92
C GLY A 178 4.95 5.91 -10.01
N VAL A 179 4.21 5.68 -11.11
CA VAL A 179 2.85 6.19 -11.28
C VAL A 179 1.89 5.60 -10.24
N CYS A 180 1.96 4.29 -10.00
CA CYS A 180 1.16 3.63 -8.96
C CYS A 180 1.46 4.18 -7.55
N LEU A 181 2.74 4.41 -7.24
CA LEU A 181 3.16 5.00 -5.97
C LEU A 181 2.69 6.45 -5.84
N LEU A 182 2.84 7.25 -6.88
CA LEU A 182 2.36 8.63 -6.88
C LEU A 182 0.84 8.68 -6.64
N ALA A 183 0.08 7.85 -7.35
CA ALA A 183 -1.36 7.74 -7.13
C ALA A 183 -1.68 7.27 -5.70
N THR A 184 -0.91 6.32 -5.15
CA THR A 184 -1.03 5.85 -3.77
C THR A 184 -0.80 6.99 -2.78
N VAL A 185 0.26 7.77 -2.93
CA VAL A 185 0.59 8.92 -2.05
C VAL A 185 -0.51 9.97 -2.12
N LEU A 186 -0.95 10.32 -3.33
CA LEU A 186 -2.03 11.30 -3.51
C LEU A 186 -3.33 10.82 -2.84
N LEU A 187 -3.72 9.56 -3.02
CA LEU A 187 -4.89 9.01 -2.35
C LEU A 187 -4.77 9.05 -0.83
N VAL A 188 -3.61 8.67 -0.27
CA VAL A 188 -3.39 8.68 1.19
C VAL A 188 -3.39 10.11 1.75
N VAL A 189 -2.81 11.07 1.02
CA VAL A 189 -2.71 12.47 1.47
C VAL A 189 -4.03 13.21 1.32
N PHE A 190 -4.75 13.00 0.21
CA PHE A 190 -5.97 13.77 -0.10
C PHE A 190 -7.28 13.04 0.23
N ALA A 191 -7.26 11.74 0.58
CA ALA A 191 -8.47 11.06 1.03
C ALA A 191 -8.99 11.70 2.33
N ALA A 192 -10.30 11.90 2.39
CA ALA A 192 -10.98 12.44 3.58
C ALA A 192 -10.67 11.57 4.81
N ASP A 193 -10.45 12.23 5.94
CA ASP A 193 -10.11 11.55 7.19
C ASP A 193 -11.29 10.68 7.65
N PRO A 194 -11.12 9.36 7.82
CA PRO A 194 -12.21 8.50 8.26
C PRO A 194 -12.74 8.87 9.64
N GLU A 195 -11.94 9.52 10.49
CA GLU A 195 -12.39 10.02 11.79
C GLU A 195 -13.54 11.01 11.66
N GLN A 196 -13.48 11.92 10.67
CA GLN A 196 -14.56 12.87 10.41
C GLN A 196 -15.83 12.18 9.89
N LEU A 197 -15.66 11.05 9.18
CA LEU A 197 -16.78 10.25 8.68
C LEU A 197 -17.42 9.41 9.78
N PHE A 198 -16.66 8.95 10.78
CA PHE A 198 -17.21 8.20 11.93
C PHE A 198 -17.89 9.12 12.94
N SER A 199 -17.28 10.24 13.29
CA SER A 199 -17.90 11.21 14.18
C SER A 199 -19.20 11.77 13.59
N ALA A 200 -19.28 11.98 12.28
CA ALA A 200 -20.52 12.37 11.63
C ALA A 200 -21.62 11.29 11.74
N VAL A 201 -21.25 10.01 11.55
CA VAL A 201 -22.21 8.88 11.64
C VAL A 201 -22.67 8.62 13.08
N GLU A 202 -21.77 8.72 14.06
CA GLU A 202 -22.14 8.61 15.48
C GLU A 202 -23.05 9.77 15.89
N THR A 203 -22.76 10.99 15.47
CA THR A 203 -23.59 12.17 15.75
C THR A 203 -24.97 12.06 15.10
N ASP A 204 -25.04 11.56 13.87
CA ASP A 204 -26.32 11.33 13.19
C ASP A 204 -27.13 10.22 13.89
N ALA A 205 -26.50 9.13 14.30
CA ALA A 205 -27.14 8.03 15.01
C ALA A 205 -27.61 8.44 16.43
N GLU A 206 -26.84 9.24 17.14
CA GLU A 206 -27.25 9.81 18.44
C GLU A 206 -28.38 10.83 18.30
N SER A 207 -28.34 11.64 17.25
CA SER A 207 -29.40 12.61 16.94
C SER A 207 -30.74 11.91 16.62
N ASP A 208 -30.69 10.86 15.82
CA ASP A 208 -31.88 10.05 15.49
C ASP A 208 -32.45 9.32 16.74
N ALA A 209 -31.57 8.75 17.56
CA ALA A 209 -31.98 8.11 18.83
C ALA A 209 -32.56 9.10 19.86
N ALA A 210 -32.06 10.35 19.88
CA ALA A 210 -32.59 11.40 20.73
C ALA A 210 -33.96 11.91 20.23
N ALA A 211 -34.15 12.03 18.93
CA ALA A 211 -35.41 12.41 18.29
C ALA A 211 -36.50 11.35 18.51
N GLU A 212 -36.15 10.06 18.55
CA GLU A 212 -37.07 8.96 18.82
C GLU A 212 -37.52 8.90 20.29
N LYS A 213 -36.62 9.26 21.23
CA LYS A 213 -37.00 9.33 22.67
C LYS A 213 -37.91 10.50 23.02
N THR A 214 -38.04 11.49 22.15
CA THR A 214 -38.84 12.72 22.39
C THR A 214 -40.24 12.64 21.73
N ARG A 215 -40.52 11.58 20.99
CA ARG A 215 -41.83 11.24 20.43
C ARG A 215 -42.54 10.19 21.24
#